data_538eb094d6e6dd6ada3cffe089ee2bdb
#
_entry.id   538eb094d6e6dd6ada3cffe089ee2bdb
#
_cell.length_a   1.000
_cell.length_b   1.000
_cell.length_c   1.000
_cell.angle_alpha   90.00
_cell.angle_beta   90.00
_cell.angle_gamma   90.00
#
_symmetry.space_group_name_H-M   'P 1'
#
loop_
_entity.id
_entity.type
_entity.pdbx_description
1 polymer ?
#
loop_
_entity_poly.entity_id
_entity_poly.type
_entity_poly.pdbx_seq_one_letter_code
_entity_poly.pdbx_strand_id
1 'polypeptide(L)'
;MTLAPCLLTDLLNSGPTGDFVGNRPILVDDSTYFRDPSNGISYGIKLINQQQYNGIAVKTVTSTYPQVMWVNMEFPDITMTVYPVPTKVLEFHIVSVTELMSVPSLSTDIYMPPGYLRAFKYNLACEFANEFGIEPPPNVARIAMTSKRNLKRINNPDDIMALPYSIVGTRQRYNIFAGNY
;
A
#
# COMPACT_ATOMS: atom_id res chain seq x y z
N MET A 1 -10.53 -2.59 -6.26
CA MET A 1 -10.55 -2.75 -7.73
C MET A 1 -10.50 -4.24 -8.00
N THR A 2 -11.59 -4.81 -8.51
CA THR A 2 -11.71 -6.26 -8.76
C THR A 2 -11.28 -6.50 -10.20
N LEU A 3 -10.33 -7.36 -10.42
CA LEU A 3 -9.70 -7.57 -11.71
C LEU A 3 -10.10 -8.90 -12.33
N ALA A 4 -10.22 -8.87 -13.66
CA ALA A 4 -10.45 -10.03 -14.49
C ALA A 4 -9.39 -11.13 -14.25
N PRO A 5 -9.68 -12.40 -14.50
CA PRO A 5 -8.74 -13.50 -14.33
C PRO A 5 -7.55 -13.30 -15.26
N CYS A 6 -6.40 -12.94 -14.69
CA CYS A 6 -5.17 -12.80 -15.45
C CYS A 6 -4.52 -14.17 -15.63
N LEU A 7 -4.19 -14.50 -16.86
CA LEU A 7 -3.39 -15.68 -17.19
C LEU A 7 -1.97 -15.52 -16.61
N LEU A 8 -1.61 -16.51 -15.83
CA LEU A 8 -0.31 -16.88 -15.30
C LEU A 8 0.93 -16.22 -15.93
N THR A 9 1.30 -15.06 -15.41
CA THR A 9 2.65 -14.54 -15.50
C THR A 9 3.14 -14.27 -14.08
N ASP A 10 4.39 -14.59 -13.81
CA ASP A 10 5.08 -14.24 -12.58
C ASP A 10 5.23 -12.73 -12.40
N LEU A 11 5.04 -11.98 -13.47
CA LEU A 11 5.21 -10.55 -13.57
C LEU A 11 3.87 -9.85 -13.87
N LEU A 12 3.45 -8.97 -12.97
CA LEU A 12 2.23 -8.19 -13.07
C LEU A 12 2.58 -6.70 -13.02
N ASN A 13 2.02 -5.91 -13.93
CA ASN A 13 2.26 -4.47 -14.00
C ASN A 13 1.02 -3.68 -13.58
N SER A 14 1.18 -2.67 -12.74
CA SER A 14 0.09 -1.76 -12.36
C SER A 14 0.45 -0.32 -12.64
N GLY A 15 -0.39 0.35 -13.40
CA GLY A 15 -0.20 1.74 -13.81
C GLY A 15 -1.05 2.10 -15.03
N PRO A 16 -0.76 3.21 -15.70
CA PRO A 16 -1.54 3.68 -16.85
C PRO A 16 -1.56 2.72 -18.03
N THR A 17 -0.50 1.92 -18.23
CA THR A 17 -0.31 1.02 -19.37
C THR A 17 -0.15 -0.45 -18.98
N GLY A 18 -0.26 -0.76 -17.67
CA GLY A 18 -0.07 -2.10 -17.14
C GLY A 18 -1.26 -3.04 -17.27
N ASP A 19 -1.12 -4.28 -16.78
CA ASP A 19 -2.18 -5.29 -16.69
C ASP A 19 -3.33 -4.82 -15.80
N PHE A 20 -3.01 -3.97 -14.84
CA PHE A 20 -3.96 -3.29 -13.97
C PHE A 20 -4.03 -1.81 -14.33
N VAL A 21 -4.97 -1.47 -15.19
CA VAL A 21 -5.15 -0.08 -15.67
C VAL A 21 -5.69 0.80 -14.55
N GLY A 22 -4.93 1.84 -14.19
CA GLY A 22 -5.30 2.80 -13.15
C GLY A 22 -4.17 3.77 -12.83
N ASN A 23 -4.37 4.57 -11.80
CA ASN A 23 -3.30 5.43 -11.30
C ASN A 23 -2.20 4.59 -10.68
N ARG A 24 -0.95 4.92 -10.98
CA ARG A 24 0.21 4.26 -10.38
C ARG A 24 0.11 4.35 -8.85
N PRO A 25 0.20 3.22 -8.10
CA PRO A 25 0.21 3.27 -6.66
C PRO A 25 1.49 3.92 -6.12
N ILE A 26 1.37 4.66 -5.01
CA ILE A 26 2.53 5.17 -4.26
C ILE A 26 3.14 4.07 -3.39
N LEU A 27 2.27 3.23 -2.83
CA LEU A 27 2.65 2.15 -1.92
C LEU A 27 1.66 1.00 -2.07
N VAL A 28 2.16 -0.22 -2.06
CA VAL A 28 1.34 -1.44 -1.95
C VAL A 28 1.38 -1.89 -0.49
N ASP A 29 0.22 -2.14 0.09
CA ASP A 29 0.06 -2.52 1.49
C ASP A 29 0.20 -4.02 1.70
N ASP A 30 0.69 -4.43 2.87
CA ASP A 30 0.84 -5.85 3.28
C ASP A 30 -0.51 -6.59 3.40
N SER A 31 -1.64 -5.87 3.41
CA SER A 31 -2.98 -6.46 3.37
C SER A 31 -3.43 -6.91 1.99
N THR A 32 -2.59 -6.79 0.97
CA THR A 32 -2.80 -7.36 -0.37
C THR A 32 -2.94 -8.89 -0.29
N TYR A 33 -3.88 -9.45 -1.05
CA TYR A 33 -4.19 -10.87 -1.00
C TYR A 33 -4.62 -11.44 -2.35
N PHE A 34 -4.56 -12.76 -2.47
CA PHE A 34 -5.16 -13.52 -3.56
C PHE A 34 -6.44 -14.22 -3.12
N ARG A 35 -7.41 -14.29 -4.02
CA ARG A 35 -8.63 -15.05 -3.82
C ARG A 35 -8.73 -16.15 -4.86
N ASP A 36 -9.04 -17.36 -4.41
CA ASP A 36 -9.34 -18.47 -5.31
C ASP A 36 -10.84 -18.44 -5.65
N PRO A 37 -11.22 -18.16 -6.92
CA PRO A 37 -12.61 -18.06 -7.31
C PRO A 37 -13.35 -19.41 -7.22
N SER A 38 -12.62 -20.53 -7.23
CA SER A 38 -13.23 -21.88 -7.17
C SER A 38 -13.75 -22.27 -5.79
N ASN A 39 -13.11 -21.76 -4.72
CA ASN A 39 -13.50 -22.10 -3.34
C ASN A 39 -13.87 -20.85 -2.51
N GLY A 40 -13.66 -19.64 -3.06
CA GLY A 40 -13.96 -18.37 -2.41
C GLY A 40 -13.00 -18.01 -1.26
N ILE A 41 -11.91 -18.77 -1.07
CA ILE A 41 -10.95 -18.54 0.02
C ILE A 41 -9.94 -17.48 -0.39
N SER A 42 -9.66 -16.55 0.53
CA SER A 42 -8.65 -15.51 0.37
C SER A 42 -7.36 -15.93 1.09
N TYR A 43 -6.24 -15.76 0.40
CA TYR A 43 -4.89 -16.10 0.87
C TYR A 43 -4.06 -14.82 0.95
N GLY A 44 -3.58 -14.48 2.14
CA GLY A 44 -2.64 -13.36 2.33
C GLY A 44 -1.31 -13.64 1.63
N ILE A 45 -0.69 -12.61 1.11
CA ILE A 45 0.64 -12.66 0.52
C ILE A 45 1.58 -11.76 1.30
N LYS A 46 2.81 -12.23 1.52
CA LYS A 46 3.83 -11.44 2.23
C LYS A 46 4.63 -10.61 1.24
N LEU A 47 4.71 -9.30 1.49
CA LEU A 47 5.62 -8.43 0.74
C LEU A 47 7.07 -8.69 1.17
N ILE A 48 7.95 -8.80 0.18
CA ILE A 48 9.40 -8.98 0.38
C ILE A 48 10.17 -7.89 -0.34
N ASN A 49 11.36 -7.60 0.15
CA ASN A 49 12.26 -6.67 -0.49
C ASN A 49 13.07 -7.34 -1.61
N GLN A 50 13.74 -6.51 -2.44
CA GLN A 50 14.57 -6.97 -3.56
C GLN A 50 15.68 -7.94 -3.13
N GLN A 51 16.29 -7.72 -1.97
CA GLN A 51 17.35 -8.57 -1.47
C GLN A 51 16.83 -9.98 -1.14
N GLN A 52 15.67 -10.08 -0.51
CA GLN A 52 15.02 -11.35 -0.20
C GLN A 52 14.60 -12.08 -1.48
N TYR A 53 14.05 -11.35 -2.47
CA TYR A 53 13.71 -11.94 -3.76
C TYR A 53 14.94 -12.44 -4.52
N ASN A 54 16.04 -11.68 -4.50
CA ASN A 54 17.30 -12.09 -5.14
C ASN A 54 17.94 -13.31 -4.46
N GLY A 55 17.68 -13.50 -3.17
CA GLY A 55 18.11 -14.68 -2.42
C GLY A 55 17.41 -15.99 -2.80
N ILE A 56 16.31 -15.92 -3.58
CA ILE A 56 15.62 -17.11 -4.07
C ILE A 56 16.43 -17.76 -5.19
N ALA A 57 16.96 -18.93 -4.93
CA ALA A 57 17.87 -19.62 -5.85
C ALA A 57 17.17 -20.06 -7.16
N VAL A 58 15.93 -20.56 -7.07
CA VAL A 58 15.15 -21.04 -8.22
C VAL A 58 13.86 -20.25 -8.29
N LYS A 59 13.75 -19.32 -9.23
CA LYS A 59 12.61 -18.42 -9.39
C LYS A 59 11.44 -19.01 -10.17
N THR A 60 11.69 -20.10 -10.90
CA THR A 60 10.71 -20.78 -11.75
C THR A 60 9.91 -21.87 -11.04
N VAL A 61 10.03 -21.96 -9.71
CA VAL A 61 9.23 -22.91 -8.93
C VAL A 61 7.76 -22.56 -9.04
N THR A 62 6.95 -23.55 -9.37
CA THR A 62 5.49 -23.42 -9.46
C THR A 62 4.80 -23.98 -8.22
N SER A 63 3.68 -23.37 -7.83
CA SER A 63 2.82 -23.84 -6.74
C SER A 63 1.37 -23.47 -7.04
N THR A 64 0.44 -24.08 -6.31
CA THR A 64 -0.98 -23.75 -6.44
C THR A 64 -1.25 -22.29 -6.01
N TYR A 65 -0.57 -21.84 -4.96
CA TYR A 65 -0.74 -20.48 -4.40
C TYR A 65 0.61 -19.80 -4.21
N PRO A 66 0.73 -18.51 -4.56
CA PRO A 66 1.90 -17.70 -4.25
C PRO A 66 1.96 -17.40 -2.76
N GLN A 67 3.15 -17.26 -2.22
CA GLN A 67 3.39 -17.00 -0.79
C GLN A 67 3.99 -15.62 -0.54
N VAL A 68 4.82 -15.17 -1.47
CA VAL A 68 5.53 -13.90 -1.34
C VAL A 68 5.41 -13.09 -2.62
N MET A 69 5.51 -11.78 -2.50
CA MET A 69 5.49 -10.86 -3.61
C MET A 69 6.57 -9.79 -3.42
N TRP A 70 7.31 -9.53 -4.48
CA TRP A 70 8.22 -8.40 -4.58
C TRP A 70 7.61 -7.33 -5.46
N VAL A 71 7.61 -6.09 -4.96
CA VAL A 71 7.08 -4.92 -5.67
C VAL A 71 8.25 -4.03 -6.06
N ASN A 72 8.41 -3.78 -7.35
CA ASN A 72 9.37 -2.85 -7.90
C ASN A 72 8.65 -1.55 -8.30
N MET A 73 9.03 -0.44 -7.66
CA MET A 73 8.37 0.86 -7.81
C MET A 73 8.95 1.65 -8.98
N GLU A 74 8.88 1.10 -10.18
CA GLU A 74 9.31 1.75 -11.41
C GLU A 74 8.32 2.83 -11.89
N PHE A 75 8.71 3.58 -12.89
CA PHE A 75 7.89 4.56 -13.58
C PHE A 75 7.89 4.22 -15.09
N PRO A 76 6.74 4.28 -15.79
CA PRO A 76 5.42 4.79 -15.37
C PRO A 76 4.57 3.80 -14.57
N ASP A 77 4.84 2.50 -14.68
CA ASP A 77 4.08 1.43 -14.03
C ASP A 77 4.90 0.76 -12.94
N ILE A 78 4.26 0.25 -11.90
CA ILE A 78 4.92 -0.62 -10.94
C ILE A 78 4.92 -2.06 -11.43
N THR A 79 5.98 -2.78 -11.13
CA THR A 79 6.12 -4.20 -11.45
C THR A 79 5.99 -5.03 -10.19
N MET A 80 5.13 -6.04 -10.21
CA MET A 80 4.91 -6.94 -9.09
C MET A 80 5.28 -8.36 -9.52
N THR A 81 6.21 -8.98 -8.81
CA THR A 81 6.65 -10.36 -9.07
C THR A 81 6.21 -11.25 -7.93
N VAL A 82 5.48 -12.32 -8.23
CA VAL A 82 4.97 -13.27 -7.26
C VAL A 82 5.79 -14.55 -7.23
N TYR A 83 5.94 -15.15 -6.05
CA TYR A 83 6.68 -16.40 -5.89
C TYR A 83 6.05 -17.29 -4.80
N PRO A 84 5.94 -18.60 -5.03
CA PRO A 84 6.11 -19.35 -6.29
C PRO A 84 5.12 -18.91 -7.38
N VAL A 85 5.43 -19.24 -8.64
CA VAL A 85 4.55 -18.95 -9.77
C VAL A 85 3.25 -19.74 -9.64
N PRO A 86 2.07 -19.11 -9.61
CA PRO A 86 0.81 -19.81 -9.42
C PRO A 86 0.47 -20.68 -10.64
N THR A 87 -0.01 -21.91 -10.40
CA THR A 87 -0.47 -22.82 -11.45
C THR A 87 -1.97 -22.73 -11.69
N LYS A 88 -2.68 -21.95 -10.87
CA LYS A 88 -4.12 -21.75 -10.88
C LYS A 88 -4.47 -20.32 -11.22
N VAL A 89 -5.62 -20.12 -11.86
CA VAL A 89 -6.17 -18.78 -12.05
C VAL A 89 -6.65 -18.25 -10.70
N LEU A 90 -6.11 -17.13 -10.26
CA LEU A 90 -6.40 -16.48 -8.99
C LEU A 90 -6.82 -15.03 -9.26
N GLU A 91 -7.73 -14.52 -8.42
CA GLU A 91 -8.06 -13.10 -8.38
C GLU A 91 -7.05 -12.39 -7.49
N PHE A 92 -6.43 -11.35 -8.01
CA PHE A 92 -5.46 -10.56 -7.25
C PHE A 92 -6.12 -9.28 -6.74
N HIS A 93 -6.14 -9.09 -5.44
CA HIS A 93 -6.70 -7.92 -4.76
C HIS A 93 -5.57 -7.06 -4.21
N ILE A 94 -5.24 -6.00 -4.94
CA ILE A 94 -4.20 -5.05 -4.52
C ILE A 94 -4.81 -4.03 -3.58
N VAL A 95 -4.27 -3.95 -2.38
CA VAL A 95 -4.52 -2.85 -1.45
C VAL A 95 -3.37 -1.87 -1.57
N SER A 96 -3.66 -0.67 -2.00
CA SER A 96 -2.62 0.31 -2.31
C SER A 96 -3.03 1.73 -1.93
N VAL A 97 -2.03 2.54 -1.60
CA VAL A 97 -2.18 3.98 -1.46
C VAL A 97 -1.92 4.61 -2.82
N THR A 98 -2.91 5.34 -3.33
CA THR A 98 -2.81 6.06 -4.59
C THR A 98 -2.78 7.56 -4.35
N GLU A 99 -2.23 8.30 -5.30
CA GLU A 99 -2.28 9.76 -5.27
C GLU A 99 -3.73 10.27 -5.34
N LEU A 100 -3.98 11.38 -4.66
CA LEU A 100 -5.16 12.19 -4.93
C LEU A 100 -5.08 12.64 -6.40
N MET A 101 -6.21 12.56 -7.10
CA MET A 101 -6.33 12.90 -8.52
C MET A 101 -5.53 14.15 -8.88
N SER A 102 -4.73 14.08 -9.93
CA SER A 102 -4.16 15.27 -10.55
C SER A 102 -5.31 16.16 -11.06
N VAL A 103 -5.20 17.47 -10.86
CA VAL A 103 -6.18 18.45 -11.36
C VAL A 103 -5.75 18.89 -12.75
N PRO A 104 -6.30 18.31 -13.83
CA PRO A 104 -5.85 18.61 -15.19
C PRO A 104 -6.31 19.98 -15.68
N SER A 105 -7.36 20.56 -15.10
CA SER A 105 -7.86 21.88 -15.47
C SER A 105 -8.56 22.61 -14.32
N LEU A 106 -8.69 23.93 -14.43
CA LEU A 106 -9.39 24.76 -13.45
C LEU A 106 -10.90 24.48 -13.36
N SER A 107 -11.48 23.81 -14.33
CA SER A 107 -12.90 23.44 -14.37
C SER A 107 -13.16 22.02 -13.87
N THR A 108 -12.15 21.32 -13.38
CA THR A 108 -12.32 19.96 -12.87
C THR A 108 -12.90 19.98 -11.47
N ASP A 109 -14.05 19.33 -11.28
CA ASP A 109 -14.65 19.15 -9.97
C ASP A 109 -13.87 18.11 -9.15
N ILE A 110 -13.42 18.51 -7.97
CA ILE A 110 -12.65 17.66 -7.06
C ILE A 110 -13.52 17.31 -5.87
N TYR A 111 -13.80 16.02 -5.71
CA TYR A 111 -14.48 15.51 -4.52
C TYR A 111 -13.48 15.24 -3.41
N MET A 112 -13.59 16.00 -2.31
CA MET A 112 -12.73 15.83 -1.14
C MET A 112 -13.56 15.59 0.12
N PRO A 113 -13.07 14.75 1.04
CA PRO A 113 -13.71 14.59 2.35
C PRO A 113 -13.75 15.90 3.14
N PRO A 114 -14.73 16.06 4.07
CA PRO A 114 -14.81 17.24 4.93
C PRO A 114 -13.49 17.49 5.68
N GLY A 115 -13.06 18.76 5.74
CA GLY A 115 -11.79 19.16 6.37
C GLY A 115 -10.61 19.32 5.42
N TYR A 116 -10.58 18.63 4.29
CA TYR A 116 -9.51 18.76 3.28
C TYR A 116 -9.52 20.13 2.61
N LEU A 117 -10.71 20.68 2.32
CA LEU A 117 -10.85 21.99 1.69
C LEU A 117 -10.15 23.09 2.50
N ARG A 118 -10.30 23.08 3.83
CA ARG A 118 -9.62 24.04 4.70
C ARG A 118 -8.11 23.91 4.63
N ALA A 119 -7.60 22.69 4.72
CA ALA A 119 -6.16 22.45 4.64
C ALA A 119 -5.60 22.86 3.27
N PHE A 120 -6.30 22.52 2.20
CA PHE A 120 -5.89 22.86 0.84
C PHE A 120 -5.83 24.38 0.65
N LYS A 121 -6.90 25.09 1.00
CA LYS A 121 -7.00 26.56 0.86
C LYS A 121 -5.86 27.30 1.59
N TYR A 122 -5.61 26.96 2.86
CA TYR A 122 -4.62 27.69 3.65
C TYR A 122 -3.18 27.31 3.33
N ASN A 123 -2.91 26.02 2.97
CA ASN A 123 -1.58 25.64 2.52
C ASN A 123 -1.27 26.24 1.15
N LEU A 124 -2.23 26.24 0.21
CA LEU A 124 -2.07 26.88 -1.09
C LEU A 124 -1.82 28.39 -0.96
N ALA A 125 -2.50 29.07 -0.03
CA ALA A 125 -2.25 30.48 0.24
C ALA A 125 -0.82 30.75 0.73
N CYS A 126 -0.23 29.82 1.52
CA CYS A 126 1.16 29.94 1.94
C CYS A 126 2.14 29.73 0.76
N GLU A 127 1.86 28.76 -0.13
CA GLU A 127 2.68 28.54 -1.33
C GLU A 127 2.64 29.74 -2.27
N PHE A 128 1.46 30.28 -2.54
CA PHE A 128 1.34 31.50 -3.36
C PHE A 128 2.00 32.73 -2.76
N ALA A 129 1.96 32.87 -1.43
CA ALA A 129 2.63 34.00 -0.78
C ALA A 129 4.13 34.02 -1.11
N ASN A 130 4.77 32.82 -1.12
CA ASN A 130 6.19 32.69 -1.50
C ASN A 130 6.43 33.04 -2.98
N GLU A 131 5.54 32.60 -3.90
CA GLU A 131 5.64 32.93 -5.32
C GLU A 131 5.55 34.44 -5.60
N PHE A 132 4.72 35.14 -4.81
CA PHE A 132 4.58 36.60 -4.92
C PHE A 132 5.58 37.40 -4.06
N GLY A 133 6.50 36.74 -3.39
CA GLY A 133 7.49 37.37 -2.51
C GLY A 133 6.88 38.08 -1.29
N ILE A 134 5.70 37.66 -0.85
CA ILE A 134 4.95 38.21 0.27
C ILE A 134 5.03 37.23 1.44
N GLU A 135 5.36 37.69 2.62
CA GLU A 135 5.31 36.86 3.81
C GLU A 135 3.86 36.55 4.21
N PRO A 136 3.45 35.26 4.35
CA PRO A 136 2.10 34.93 4.71
C PRO A 136 1.75 35.41 6.12
N PRO A 137 0.56 35.98 6.34
CA PRO A 137 0.14 36.41 7.67
C PRO A 137 0.26 35.27 8.70
N PRO A 138 0.74 35.52 9.93
CA PRO A 138 0.98 34.49 10.94
C PRO A 138 -0.24 33.62 11.23
N ASN A 139 -1.44 34.20 11.18
CA ASN A 139 -2.69 33.48 11.35
C ASN A 139 -2.93 32.46 10.22
N VAL A 140 -2.61 32.80 8.97
CA VAL A 140 -2.75 31.91 7.80
C VAL A 140 -1.80 30.74 7.94
N ALA A 141 -0.53 31.01 8.23
CA ALA A 141 0.49 29.98 8.45
C ALA A 141 0.12 29.02 9.60
N ARG A 142 -0.38 29.55 10.72
CA ARG A 142 -0.85 28.75 11.86
C ARG A 142 -2.03 27.84 11.48
N ILE A 143 -2.98 28.34 10.73
CA ILE A 143 -4.15 27.56 10.28
C ILE A 143 -3.70 26.48 9.28
N ALA A 144 -2.79 26.79 8.37
CA ALA A 144 -2.22 25.83 7.42
C ALA A 144 -1.55 24.66 8.15
N MET A 145 -0.65 24.95 9.10
CA MET A 145 0.02 23.92 9.91
C MET A 145 -0.97 23.06 10.71
N THR A 146 -1.94 23.70 11.37
CA THR A 146 -2.93 22.98 12.21
C THR A 146 -3.83 22.09 11.37
N SER A 147 -4.32 22.59 10.23
CA SER A 147 -5.18 21.80 9.33
C SER A 147 -4.41 20.61 8.72
N LYS A 148 -3.18 20.81 8.29
CA LYS A 148 -2.31 19.72 7.80
C LYS A 148 -2.05 18.64 8.87
N ARG A 149 -1.79 19.06 10.11
CA ARG A 149 -1.62 18.14 11.25
C ARG A 149 -2.90 17.32 11.52
N ASN A 150 -4.06 17.97 11.49
CA ASN A 150 -5.33 17.30 11.70
C ASN A 150 -5.61 16.25 10.61
N LEU A 151 -5.34 16.55 9.34
CA LEU A 151 -5.48 15.59 8.25
C LEU A 151 -4.54 14.38 8.41
N LYS A 152 -3.28 14.64 8.75
CA LYS A 152 -2.32 13.56 9.01
C LYS A 152 -2.79 12.64 10.14
N ARG A 153 -3.39 13.19 11.19
CA ARG A 153 -3.89 12.40 12.32
C ARG A 153 -5.11 11.55 11.94
N ILE A 154 -6.01 12.06 11.08
CA ILE A 154 -7.19 11.30 10.64
C ILE A 154 -6.80 10.19 9.67
N ASN A 155 -5.79 10.43 8.82
CA ASN A 155 -5.34 9.50 7.80
C ASN A 155 -4.22 8.56 8.28
N ASN A 156 -3.84 8.63 9.55
CA ASN A 156 -2.87 7.69 10.09
C ASN A 156 -3.58 6.34 10.32
N PRO A 157 -3.17 5.26 9.64
CA PRO A 157 -3.71 3.94 9.92
C PRO A 157 -3.40 3.57 11.37
N ASP A 158 -4.32 2.83 12.00
CA ASP A 158 -4.07 2.23 13.30
C ASP A 158 -2.99 1.16 13.15
N ASP A 159 -1.75 1.53 13.45
CA ASP A 159 -0.63 0.59 13.49
C ASP A 159 -0.87 -0.40 14.63
N ILE A 160 -1.34 -1.59 14.28
CA ILE A 160 -1.42 -2.70 15.21
C ILE A 160 0.01 -3.19 15.44
N MET A 161 0.58 -2.84 16.57
CA MET A 161 1.89 -3.31 16.97
C MET A 161 1.85 -4.82 17.18
N ALA A 162 2.27 -5.57 16.16
CA ALA A 162 2.46 -7.00 16.30
C ALA A 162 3.68 -7.25 17.20
N LEU A 163 3.44 -7.73 18.42
CA LEU A 163 4.52 -8.20 19.28
C LEU A 163 5.23 -9.39 18.60
N PRO A 164 6.57 -9.38 18.50
CA PRO A 164 7.29 -10.51 17.95
C PRO A 164 6.88 -11.81 18.65
N TYR A 165 6.65 -12.85 17.87
CA TYR A 165 6.22 -14.17 18.39
C TYR A 165 7.14 -14.70 19.49
N SER A 166 8.44 -14.36 19.44
CA SER A 166 9.42 -14.67 20.48
C SER A 166 9.10 -14.08 21.86
N ILE A 167 8.32 -12.97 21.91
CA ILE A 167 7.91 -12.34 23.18
C ILE A 167 6.52 -12.84 23.63
N VAL A 168 5.65 -13.16 22.66
CA VAL A 168 4.28 -13.65 22.94
C VAL A 168 4.21 -15.17 22.98
N GLY A 169 5.15 -15.82 22.36
CA GLY A 169 5.08 -17.22 21.90
C GLY A 169 5.71 -18.25 22.79
N THR A 170 5.81 -18.08 24.08
CA THR A 170 5.95 -19.25 24.95
C THR A 170 5.03 -19.13 26.15
N ARG A 171 3.74 -19.37 25.91
CA ARG A 171 2.93 -20.00 26.94
C ARG A 171 3.32 -21.50 27.06
N GLN A 172 4.58 -21.80 27.17
CA GLN A 172 4.98 -22.98 27.92
C GLN A 172 4.62 -22.63 29.37
N ARG A 173 3.49 -23.16 29.80
CA ARG A 173 3.17 -23.17 31.23
C ARG A 173 4.37 -23.84 31.88
N TYR A 174 5.20 -23.05 32.54
CA TYR A 174 6.27 -23.58 33.36
C TYR A 174 5.64 -24.50 34.40
N ASN A 175 5.80 -25.78 34.21
CA ASN A 175 5.29 -26.77 35.17
C ASN A 175 6.38 -26.98 36.22
N ILE A 176 6.19 -26.29 37.35
CA ILE A 176 7.12 -26.35 38.49
C ILE A 176 7.36 -27.77 38.98
N PHE A 177 6.40 -28.67 38.76
CA PHE A 177 6.47 -30.06 39.20
C PHE A 177 7.09 -31.01 38.16
N ALA A 178 7.19 -30.62 36.89
CA ALA A 178 7.69 -31.50 35.83
C ALA A 178 9.18 -31.31 35.50
N GLY A 179 9.81 -30.21 35.95
CA GLY A 179 11.25 -29.95 35.79
C GLY A 179 11.77 -29.91 34.35
N ASN A 180 10.90 -29.85 33.36
CA ASN A 180 11.27 -29.82 31.95
C ASN A 180 11.52 -28.41 31.49
N TYR A 181 12.72 -28.18 30.99
CA TYR A 181 13.16 -27.00 30.26
C TYR A 181 12.65 -27.06 28.82
#